data_5680d8f6ea99a6ba96527d2c778b305e
#
_entry.id   5680d8f6ea99a6ba96527d2c778b305e
#
_cell.length_a   1.000
_cell.length_b   1.000
_cell.length_c   1.000
_cell.angle_alpha   90.00
_cell.angle_beta   90.00
_cell.angle_gamma   90.00
#
_symmetry.space_group_name_H-M   'P 1'
#
loop_
_entity.id
_entity.type
_entity.pdbx_description
1 polymer ?
#
loop_
_entity_poly.entity_id
_entity_poly.type
_entity_poly.pdbx_seq_one_letter_code
_entity_poly.pdbx_strand_id
1 'polypeptide(L)'
;QLKYKQKQVFDNLTRIGKVELPEFRPILGSEKTRFYRNKLEFTFSNKRWLTEEEVKQDVKYDQMNAVGFHIPGAFDKVLAIDKCWLQDDISNQIRNAVRDYAYAHNFPFFDLRTQEGLLRNIMIRTSSTGELMVVLQCKVTDDEGRRKMEEILQFMADSFPQITSLMYVINNKCNDTIGDLDVEVFKGNDHIFEEMEGLRFKVGPKSFYQTNSEQAYNLYKVAREFAGLTGNELVYDLYTGTGTIANFVARQARKVVGIEYVPEAIEDAKVNSALNGIDNTLFYAGDMKDILTNDFIAEHGRPDVIITD
;
A
#
# COMPACT_ATOMS: atom_id res chain seq x y z
N GLN A 1 -10.66 -1.72 -21.97
CA GLN A 1 -10.76 -2.09 -20.55
C GLN A 1 -11.91 -1.35 -19.85
N LEU A 2 -12.01 -0.01 -19.87
CA LEU A 2 -13.04 0.77 -19.15
C LEU A 2 -14.45 0.30 -19.47
N LYS A 3 -14.79 0.11 -20.75
CA LYS A 3 -16.10 -0.39 -21.18
C LYS A 3 -16.48 -1.74 -20.54
N TYR A 4 -15.51 -2.67 -20.42
CA TYR A 4 -15.76 -3.97 -19.79
C TYR A 4 -15.92 -3.86 -18.27
N LYS A 5 -15.11 -3.04 -17.61
CA LYS A 5 -15.25 -2.77 -16.17
C LYS A 5 -16.60 -2.14 -15.86
N GLN A 6 -17.04 -1.14 -16.63
CA GLN A 6 -18.35 -0.53 -16.49
C GLN A 6 -19.47 -1.53 -16.66
N LYS A 7 -19.39 -2.37 -17.71
CA LYS A 7 -20.38 -3.44 -17.96
C LYS A 7 -20.43 -4.43 -16.81
N GLN A 8 -19.29 -4.83 -16.25
CA GLN A 8 -19.23 -5.76 -15.12
C GLN A 8 -19.98 -5.20 -13.90
N VAL A 9 -19.74 -3.94 -13.55
CA VAL A 9 -20.44 -3.26 -12.44
C VAL A 9 -21.92 -3.19 -12.72
N PHE A 10 -22.33 -2.78 -13.91
CA PHE A 10 -23.74 -2.74 -14.32
C PHE A 10 -24.41 -4.11 -14.20
N ASP A 11 -23.79 -5.16 -14.77
CA ASP A 11 -24.32 -6.52 -14.73
C ASP A 11 -24.42 -7.04 -13.29
N ASN A 12 -23.43 -6.77 -12.43
CA ASN A 12 -23.45 -7.18 -11.02
C ASN A 12 -24.60 -6.51 -10.26
N LEU A 13 -24.76 -5.21 -10.40
CA LEU A 13 -25.82 -4.46 -9.70
C LEU A 13 -27.21 -4.88 -10.19
N THR A 14 -27.42 -4.97 -11.51
CA THR A 14 -28.76 -5.24 -12.07
C THR A 14 -29.14 -6.71 -12.05
N ARG A 15 -28.22 -7.64 -12.37
CA ARG A 15 -28.53 -9.07 -12.50
C ARG A 15 -28.34 -9.84 -11.20
N ILE A 16 -27.31 -9.55 -10.43
CA ILE A 16 -27.01 -10.23 -9.16
C ILE A 16 -27.68 -9.49 -8.01
N GLY A 17 -27.37 -8.20 -7.87
CA GLY A 17 -27.91 -7.34 -6.83
C GLY A 17 -29.40 -7.02 -7.00
N LYS A 18 -29.94 -7.16 -8.21
CA LYS A 18 -31.33 -6.80 -8.57
C LYS A 18 -31.70 -5.38 -8.16
N VAL A 19 -30.73 -4.47 -8.23
CA VAL A 19 -30.89 -3.05 -7.91
C VAL A 19 -31.42 -2.34 -9.15
N GLU A 20 -32.47 -1.53 -8.97
CA GLU A 20 -32.89 -0.57 -9.97
C GLU A 20 -31.95 0.62 -9.98
N LEU A 21 -31.40 0.94 -11.14
CA LEU A 21 -30.47 2.05 -11.30
C LEU A 21 -31.19 3.20 -12.03
N PRO A 22 -31.60 4.25 -11.30
CA PRO A 22 -32.25 5.41 -11.93
C PRO A 22 -31.29 6.17 -12.86
N GLU A 23 -30.02 6.18 -12.52
CA GLU A 23 -28.94 6.73 -13.33
C GLU A 23 -27.71 5.82 -13.22
N PHE A 24 -27.03 5.61 -14.35
CA PHE A 24 -25.75 4.89 -14.39
C PHE A 24 -24.74 5.71 -15.17
N ARG A 25 -23.90 6.44 -14.46
CA ARG A 25 -22.92 7.35 -15.06
C ARG A 25 -21.78 6.58 -15.74
N PRO A 26 -21.13 7.17 -16.76
CA PRO A 26 -19.94 6.60 -17.36
C PRO A 26 -18.82 6.39 -16.33
N ILE A 27 -18.07 5.30 -16.48
CA ILE A 27 -16.92 5.01 -15.63
C ILE A 27 -15.88 6.14 -15.74
N LEU A 28 -15.41 6.62 -14.60
CA LEU A 28 -14.33 7.59 -14.53
C LEU A 28 -12.98 6.87 -14.70
N GLY A 29 -12.31 7.10 -15.82
CA GLY A 29 -10.99 6.53 -16.10
C GLY A 29 -9.87 7.26 -15.34
N SER A 30 -8.78 6.55 -15.07
CA SER A 30 -7.56 7.19 -14.58
C SER A 30 -6.92 8.00 -15.70
N GLU A 31 -6.51 9.23 -15.41
CA GLU A 31 -5.79 10.08 -16.35
C GLU A 31 -4.41 9.50 -16.67
N LYS A 32 -3.67 9.10 -15.62
CA LYS A 32 -2.38 8.44 -15.77
C LYS A 32 -2.56 6.92 -15.93
N THR A 33 -1.92 6.36 -16.95
CA THR A 33 -1.85 4.92 -17.20
C THR A 33 -0.46 4.34 -16.91
N ARG A 34 0.52 5.21 -16.60
CA ARG A 34 1.89 4.89 -16.19
C ARG A 34 2.28 5.79 -15.03
N PHE A 35 3.21 5.32 -14.19
CA PHE A 35 3.75 6.07 -13.06
C PHE A 35 2.68 6.62 -12.10
N TYR A 36 1.63 5.82 -11.89
CA TYR A 36 0.48 6.21 -11.06
C TYR A 36 0.49 5.57 -9.68
N ARG A 37 1.29 4.52 -9.48
CA ARG A 37 1.35 3.83 -8.19
C ARG A 37 2.33 4.53 -7.25
N ASN A 38 1.87 4.71 -6.03
CA ASN A 38 2.71 5.24 -4.94
C ASN A 38 3.42 4.15 -4.13
N LYS A 39 3.05 2.86 -4.26
CA LYS A 39 3.66 1.74 -3.53
C LYS A 39 3.89 0.54 -4.45
N LEU A 40 5.09 -0.01 -4.41
CA LEU A 40 5.43 -1.30 -4.98
C LEU A 40 6.33 -2.10 -4.03
N GLU A 41 6.17 -3.40 -4.08
CA GLU A 41 7.04 -4.36 -3.41
C GLU A 41 7.70 -5.26 -4.46
N PHE A 42 9.02 -5.42 -4.35
CA PHE A 42 9.80 -6.24 -5.25
C PHE A 42 10.46 -7.36 -4.45
N THR A 43 10.43 -8.55 -5.00
CA THR A 43 11.00 -9.74 -4.35
C THR A 43 12.40 -10.02 -4.88
N PHE A 44 13.31 -10.35 -3.97
CA PHE A 44 14.61 -10.94 -4.27
C PHE A 44 14.47 -12.46 -4.27
N SER A 45 14.95 -13.11 -5.30
CA SER A 45 14.95 -14.59 -5.40
C SER A 45 16.18 -15.10 -6.10
N ASN A 46 16.68 -16.23 -5.65
CA ASN A 46 17.72 -16.99 -6.38
C ASN A 46 17.15 -17.85 -7.51
N LYS A 47 15.86 -17.70 -7.83
CA LYS A 47 15.13 -18.45 -8.87
C LYS A 47 14.59 -17.49 -9.93
N ARG A 48 15.45 -17.04 -10.84
CA ARG A 48 15.06 -16.21 -11.98
C ARG A 48 14.09 -16.95 -12.90
N TRP A 49 12.98 -16.28 -13.27
CA TRP A 49 12.14 -16.70 -14.38
C TRP A 49 12.80 -16.27 -15.70
N LEU A 50 13.02 -17.22 -16.60
CA LEU A 50 13.48 -16.93 -17.96
C LEU A 50 12.28 -16.66 -18.85
N THR A 51 12.35 -15.59 -19.64
CA THR A 51 11.33 -15.26 -20.65
C THR A 51 11.40 -16.24 -21.82
N GLU A 52 10.34 -16.31 -22.63
CA GLU A 52 10.38 -17.16 -23.85
C GLU A 52 11.52 -16.78 -24.79
N GLU A 53 11.87 -15.49 -24.86
CA GLU A 53 12.95 -14.98 -25.67
C GLU A 53 14.30 -15.46 -25.17
N GLU A 54 14.55 -15.37 -23.86
CA GLU A 54 15.77 -15.85 -23.20
C GLU A 54 15.93 -17.37 -23.38
N VAL A 55 14.84 -18.13 -23.27
CA VAL A 55 14.83 -19.58 -23.48
C VAL A 55 15.11 -19.93 -24.94
N LYS A 56 14.49 -19.22 -25.90
CA LYS A 56 14.74 -19.45 -27.36
C LYS A 56 16.17 -19.11 -27.79
N GLN A 57 16.80 -18.14 -27.13
CA GLN A 57 18.18 -17.71 -27.39
C GLN A 57 19.20 -18.52 -26.58
N ASP A 58 18.78 -19.51 -25.79
CA ASP A 58 19.64 -20.29 -24.87
C ASP A 58 20.49 -19.40 -23.95
N VAL A 59 19.91 -18.31 -23.47
CA VAL A 59 20.60 -17.37 -22.55
C VAL A 59 21.00 -18.11 -21.29
N LYS A 60 22.25 -18.02 -20.91
CA LYS A 60 22.81 -18.61 -19.69
C LYS A 60 23.23 -17.47 -18.72
N TYR A 61 22.89 -17.65 -17.50
CA TYR A 61 23.27 -16.75 -16.42
C TYR A 61 24.23 -17.47 -15.48
N ASP A 62 25.28 -16.81 -15.04
CA ASP A 62 26.22 -17.34 -14.04
C ASP A 62 25.52 -17.57 -12.70
N GLN A 63 24.52 -16.73 -12.40
CA GLN A 63 23.66 -16.87 -11.24
C GLN A 63 22.21 -16.58 -11.60
N MET A 64 21.29 -17.30 -10.97
CA MET A 64 19.84 -17.17 -11.19
C MET A 64 19.17 -16.18 -10.25
N ASN A 65 19.91 -15.21 -9.71
CA ASN A 65 19.39 -14.16 -8.88
C ASN A 65 18.53 -13.19 -9.69
N ALA A 66 17.41 -12.75 -9.09
CA ALA A 66 16.46 -11.84 -9.72
C ALA A 66 15.83 -10.92 -8.69
N VAL A 67 15.54 -9.68 -9.09
CA VAL A 67 14.70 -8.73 -8.34
C VAL A 67 13.54 -8.32 -9.22
N GLY A 68 12.33 -8.49 -8.73
CA GLY A 68 11.15 -8.15 -9.52
C GLY A 68 9.86 -8.71 -8.95
N PHE A 69 9.03 -9.29 -9.80
CA PHE A 69 7.71 -9.80 -9.42
C PHE A 69 7.61 -11.31 -9.57
N HIS A 70 6.85 -11.93 -8.69
CA HIS A 70 6.48 -13.33 -8.83
C HIS A 70 5.66 -13.58 -10.10
N ILE A 71 5.87 -14.75 -10.68
CA ILE A 71 5.08 -15.22 -11.81
C ILE A 71 3.84 -15.96 -11.31
N PRO A 72 2.63 -15.65 -11.78
CA PRO A 72 1.44 -16.41 -11.45
C PRO A 72 1.61 -17.91 -11.72
N GLY A 73 1.33 -18.74 -10.74
CA GLY A 73 1.51 -20.19 -10.84
C GLY A 73 2.93 -20.73 -10.58
N ALA A 74 3.91 -19.84 -10.41
CA ALA A 74 5.30 -20.22 -10.09
C ALA A 74 5.78 -19.41 -8.87
N PHE A 75 5.29 -19.79 -7.70
CA PHE A 75 5.44 -19.03 -6.45
C PHE A 75 6.90 -18.76 -6.03
N ASP A 76 7.83 -19.62 -6.43
CA ASP A 76 9.25 -19.52 -6.07
C ASP A 76 10.09 -18.80 -7.14
N LYS A 77 9.49 -18.40 -8.26
CA LYS A 77 10.21 -17.75 -9.35
C LYS A 77 9.88 -16.28 -9.50
N VAL A 78 10.90 -15.49 -9.80
CA VAL A 78 10.79 -14.04 -9.94
C VAL A 78 11.24 -13.62 -11.34
N LEU A 79 10.38 -12.88 -12.03
CA LEU A 79 10.72 -12.17 -13.26
C LEU A 79 11.59 -10.97 -12.90
N ALA A 80 12.85 -10.99 -13.35
CA ALA A 80 13.71 -9.82 -13.21
C ALA A 80 13.23 -8.68 -14.11
N ILE A 81 13.18 -7.49 -13.56
CA ILE A 81 12.75 -6.29 -14.30
C ILE A 81 13.76 -5.16 -14.10
N ASP A 82 14.11 -4.49 -15.21
CA ASP A 82 14.95 -3.30 -15.20
C ASP A 82 14.12 -2.02 -15.18
N LYS A 83 12.95 -2.04 -15.82
CA LYS A 83 12.02 -0.91 -15.88
C LYS A 83 10.61 -1.33 -15.53
N CYS A 84 10.07 -0.75 -14.45
CA CYS A 84 8.66 -0.79 -14.11
C CYS A 84 8.00 0.54 -14.50
N TRP A 85 6.86 0.46 -15.17
CA TRP A 85 6.10 1.63 -15.63
C TRP A 85 4.96 2.00 -14.69
N LEU A 86 4.85 1.32 -13.55
CA LEU A 86 3.75 1.54 -12.61
C LEU A 86 4.05 2.64 -11.61
N GLN A 87 5.29 2.73 -11.11
CA GLN A 87 5.72 3.71 -10.11
C GLN A 87 6.78 4.65 -10.72
N ASP A 88 6.95 5.83 -10.11
CA ASP A 88 7.95 6.82 -10.50
C ASP A 88 9.34 6.20 -10.68
N ASP A 89 10.14 6.80 -11.54
CA ASP A 89 11.43 6.25 -11.97
C ASP A 89 12.45 6.10 -10.85
N ILE A 90 12.33 6.88 -9.78
CA ILE A 90 13.17 6.72 -8.59
C ILE A 90 13.08 5.30 -8.01
N SER A 91 11.92 4.65 -8.11
CA SER A 91 11.73 3.25 -7.71
C SER A 91 12.59 2.29 -8.55
N ASN A 92 12.71 2.52 -9.85
CA ASN A 92 13.59 1.75 -10.72
C ASN A 92 15.06 1.97 -10.37
N GLN A 93 15.46 3.22 -10.11
CA GLN A 93 16.83 3.58 -9.75
C GLN A 93 17.25 2.90 -8.44
N ILE A 94 16.43 2.99 -7.39
CA ILE A 94 16.72 2.34 -6.09
C ILE A 94 16.79 0.82 -6.26
N ARG A 95 15.74 0.20 -6.82
CA ARG A 95 15.70 -1.26 -7.02
C ARG A 95 16.90 -1.78 -7.78
N ASN A 96 17.24 -1.15 -8.90
CA ASN A 96 18.36 -1.58 -9.74
C ASN A 96 19.70 -1.36 -9.03
N ALA A 97 19.91 -0.22 -8.37
CA ALA A 97 21.14 0.03 -7.63
C ALA A 97 21.34 -0.98 -6.47
N VAL A 98 20.27 -1.28 -5.72
CA VAL A 98 20.32 -2.28 -4.64
C VAL A 98 20.59 -3.68 -5.21
N ARG A 99 19.97 -4.04 -6.33
CA ARG A 99 20.27 -5.31 -7.04
C ARG A 99 21.74 -5.38 -7.46
N ASP A 100 22.24 -4.36 -8.12
CA ASP A 100 23.59 -4.33 -8.67
C ASP A 100 24.65 -4.33 -7.56
N TYR A 101 24.39 -3.61 -6.48
CA TYR A 101 25.22 -3.66 -5.27
C TYR A 101 25.24 -5.06 -4.66
N ALA A 102 24.07 -5.68 -4.52
CA ALA A 102 23.95 -7.04 -3.99
C ALA A 102 24.69 -8.08 -4.85
N TYR A 103 24.68 -7.92 -6.19
CA TYR A 103 25.45 -8.77 -7.10
C TYR A 103 26.95 -8.58 -6.94
N ALA A 104 27.41 -7.34 -6.90
CA ALA A 104 28.83 -7.00 -6.77
C ALA A 104 29.46 -7.52 -5.46
N HIS A 105 28.67 -7.57 -4.40
CA HIS A 105 29.12 -7.99 -3.06
C HIS A 105 28.67 -9.40 -2.67
N ASN A 106 28.12 -10.17 -3.61
CA ASN A 106 27.66 -11.55 -3.41
C ASN A 106 26.71 -11.72 -2.22
N PHE A 107 25.71 -10.81 -2.08
CA PHE A 107 24.66 -10.98 -1.10
C PHE A 107 23.76 -12.17 -1.45
N PRO A 108 23.43 -13.07 -0.51
CA PRO A 108 22.55 -14.20 -0.80
C PRO A 108 21.10 -13.73 -0.94
N PHE A 109 20.51 -14.02 -2.10
CA PHE A 109 19.08 -13.81 -2.36
C PHE A 109 18.28 -14.97 -1.77
N PHE A 110 17.07 -14.67 -1.30
CA PHE A 110 16.26 -15.64 -0.59
C PHE A 110 15.74 -16.74 -1.52
N ASP A 111 15.84 -17.97 -1.05
CA ASP A 111 15.22 -19.15 -1.67
C ASP A 111 13.97 -19.54 -0.91
N LEU A 112 12.80 -19.38 -1.55
CA LEU A 112 11.49 -19.70 -0.96
C LEU A 112 11.29 -21.20 -0.66
N ARG A 113 12.06 -22.10 -1.29
CA ARG A 113 11.95 -23.55 -1.05
C ARG A 113 12.81 -24.01 0.11
N THR A 114 14.06 -23.59 0.14
CA THR A 114 14.99 -23.96 1.24
C THR A 114 14.85 -23.04 2.44
N GLN A 115 14.20 -21.89 2.25
CA GLN A 115 14.06 -20.86 3.29
C GLN A 115 15.42 -20.30 3.74
N GLU A 116 16.34 -20.15 2.80
CA GLU A 116 17.70 -19.67 3.03
C GLU A 116 17.98 -18.41 2.19
N GLY A 117 18.96 -17.62 2.61
CA GLY A 117 19.33 -16.35 1.96
C GLY A 117 18.98 -15.14 2.83
N LEU A 118 19.56 -14.00 2.50
CA LEU A 118 19.43 -12.75 3.27
C LEU A 118 18.32 -11.86 2.77
N LEU A 119 18.39 -11.45 1.47
CA LEU A 119 17.50 -10.45 0.89
C LEU A 119 16.18 -11.08 0.45
N ARG A 120 15.06 -10.59 0.99
CA ARG A 120 13.71 -11.10 0.72
C ARG A 120 12.89 -10.15 -0.16
N ASN A 121 12.58 -8.98 0.36
CA ASN A 121 11.76 -8.00 -0.35
C ASN A 121 12.29 -6.57 -0.15
N ILE A 122 11.96 -5.71 -1.09
CA ILE A 122 12.11 -4.26 -0.94
C ILE A 122 10.80 -3.59 -1.30
N MET A 123 10.23 -2.86 -0.35
CA MET A 123 9.07 -2.01 -0.57
C MET A 123 9.55 -0.58 -0.80
N ILE A 124 9.03 0.07 -1.84
CA ILE A 124 9.29 1.47 -2.14
C ILE A 124 7.93 2.18 -2.19
N ARG A 125 7.81 3.26 -1.41
CA ARG A 125 6.62 4.09 -1.37
C ARG A 125 7.01 5.56 -1.58
N THR A 126 6.40 6.18 -2.58
CA THR A 126 6.47 7.62 -2.83
C THR A 126 5.20 8.28 -2.31
N SER A 127 5.24 9.59 -2.05
CA SER A 127 4.06 10.35 -1.62
C SER A 127 3.84 11.59 -2.47
N SER A 128 2.64 12.16 -2.38
CA SER A 128 2.26 13.42 -3.02
C SER A 128 3.07 14.62 -2.49
N THR A 129 3.64 14.51 -1.28
CA THR A 129 4.50 15.53 -0.66
C THR A 129 5.96 15.46 -1.12
N GLY A 130 6.30 14.46 -1.95
CA GLY A 130 7.68 14.24 -2.41
C GLY A 130 8.54 13.42 -1.44
N GLU A 131 7.99 12.93 -0.34
CA GLU A 131 8.69 12.04 0.58
C GLU A 131 8.81 10.63 0.01
N LEU A 132 9.85 9.92 0.42
CA LEU A 132 10.22 8.61 -0.10
C LEU A 132 10.52 7.66 1.05
N MET A 133 9.76 6.57 1.12
CA MET A 133 9.93 5.49 2.08
C MET A 133 10.49 4.26 1.38
N VAL A 134 11.50 3.64 1.98
CA VAL A 134 12.04 2.34 1.55
C VAL A 134 12.09 1.42 2.75
N VAL A 135 11.55 0.22 2.60
CA VAL A 135 11.60 -0.83 3.63
C VAL A 135 12.28 -2.06 3.04
N LEU A 136 13.42 -2.44 3.58
CA LEU A 136 14.14 -3.65 3.21
C LEU A 136 13.74 -4.80 4.14
N GLN A 137 13.28 -5.92 3.58
CA GLN A 137 12.99 -7.12 4.33
C GLN A 137 14.10 -8.14 4.16
N CYS A 138 14.68 -8.58 5.27
CA CYS A 138 15.78 -9.53 5.32
C CYS A 138 15.48 -10.72 6.22
N LYS A 139 16.09 -11.86 5.92
CA LYS A 139 16.24 -12.94 6.87
C LYS A 139 17.62 -12.84 7.52
N VAL A 140 17.65 -12.60 8.83
CA VAL A 140 18.88 -12.45 9.60
C VAL A 140 18.90 -13.48 10.72
N THR A 141 19.89 -14.40 10.66
CA THR A 141 20.02 -15.49 11.62
C THR A 141 21.34 -15.45 12.38
N ASP A 142 22.28 -14.60 11.95
CA ASP A 142 23.60 -14.49 12.53
C ASP A 142 24.16 -13.05 12.38
N ASP A 143 25.34 -12.83 12.96
CA ASP A 143 26.02 -11.51 12.95
C ASP A 143 26.53 -11.14 11.56
N GLU A 144 26.84 -12.09 10.70
CA GLU A 144 27.26 -11.84 9.32
C GLU A 144 26.08 -11.31 8.49
N GLY A 145 24.92 -11.96 8.59
CA GLY A 145 23.70 -11.49 7.97
C GLY A 145 23.29 -10.11 8.42
N ARG A 146 23.45 -9.80 9.73
CA ARG A 146 23.21 -8.46 10.28
C ARG A 146 24.14 -7.42 9.68
N ARG A 147 25.44 -7.69 9.65
CA ARG A 147 26.42 -6.77 9.05
C ARG A 147 26.14 -6.50 7.57
N LYS A 148 25.81 -7.53 6.79
CA LYS A 148 25.44 -7.38 5.37
C LYS A 148 24.15 -6.57 5.20
N MET A 149 23.13 -6.79 6.04
CA MET A 149 21.92 -5.98 6.02
C MET A 149 22.22 -4.50 6.31
N GLU A 150 23.03 -4.22 7.34
CA GLU A 150 23.43 -2.85 7.68
C GLU A 150 24.27 -2.20 6.57
N GLU A 151 25.15 -2.95 5.92
CA GLU A 151 25.96 -2.50 4.79
C GLU A 151 25.09 -2.05 3.61
N ILE A 152 24.08 -2.84 3.20
CA ILE A 152 23.20 -2.47 2.09
C ILE A 152 22.26 -1.32 2.46
N LEU A 153 21.82 -1.21 3.71
CA LEU A 153 21.06 -0.07 4.22
C LEU A 153 21.90 1.21 4.19
N GLN A 154 23.17 1.14 4.60
CA GLN A 154 24.09 2.27 4.53
C GLN A 154 24.35 2.68 3.07
N PHE A 155 24.56 1.72 2.17
CA PHE A 155 24.67 1.98 0.73
C PHE A 155 23.46 2.75 0.19
N MET A 156 22.22 2.34 0.57
CA MET A 156 21.02 3.06 0.16
C MET A 156 20.96 4.47 0.74
N ALA A 157 21.32 4.64 2.02
CA ALA A 157 21.32 5.93 2.71
C ALA A 157 22.30 6.95 2.09
N ASP A 158 23.43 6.47 1.57
CA ASP A 158 24.48 7.29 0.96
C ASP A 158 24.20 7.58 -0.52
N SER A 159 23.69 6.59 -1.24
CA SER A 159 23.41 6.70 -2.68
C SER A 159 22.12 7.47 -3.00
N PHE A 160 21.15 7.45 -2.08
CA PHE A 160 19.82 8.05 -2.26
C PHE A 160 19.46 8.97 -1.08
N PRO A 161 20.09 10.15 -0.96
CA PRO A 161 19.84 11.10 0.15
C PRO A 161 18.39 11.62 0.18
N GLN A 162 17.63 11.46 -0.90
CA GLN A 162 16.21 11.81 -0.98
C GLN A 162 15.29 10.80 -0.26
N ILE A 163 15.80 9.65 0.19
CA ILE A 163 15.02 8.75 1.04
C ILE A 163 14.81 9.42 2.40
N THR A 164 13.56 9.76 2.70
CA THR A 164 13.16 10.42 3.96
C THR A 164 12.83 9.43 5.07
N SER A 165 12.59 8.16 4.69
CA SER A 165 12.21 7.08 5.62
C SER A 165 12.84 5.77 5.13
N LEU A 166 14.01 5.42 5.66
CA LEU A 166 14.69 4.16 5.37
C LEU A 166 14.53 3.23 6.55
N MET A 167 13.87 2.12 6.32
CA MET A 167 13.52 1.13 7.33
C MET A 167 13.89 -0.28 6.92
N TYR A 168 13.88 -1.20 7.87
CA TYR A 168 14.07 -2.61 7.62
C TYR A 168 13.18 -3.48 8.51
N VAL A 169 12.99 -4.72 8.08
CA VAL A 169 12.27 -5.77 8.81
C VAL A 169 13.10 -7.04 8.79
N ILE A 170 13.33 -7.62 9.97
CA ILE A 170 13.91 -8.95 10.08
C ILE A 170 12.74 -9.96 10.05
N ASN A 171 12.63 -10.66 8.93
CA ASN A 171 11.60 -11.68 8.74
C ASN A 171 12.22 -13.07 8.60
N ASN A 172 12.22 -13.82 9.69
CA ASN A 172 12.69 -15.21 9.75
C ASN A 172 11.56 -16.22 9.56
N LYS A 173 10.32 -15.77 9.24
CA LYS A 173 9.16 -16.64 8.98
C LYS A 173 9.21 -17.24 7.57
N CYS A 174 8.35 -18.23 7.33
CA CYS A 174 8.23 -18.85 6.01
C CYS A 174 7.48 -18.00 4.98
N ASN A 175 6.71 -17.01 5.41
CA ASN A 175 5.94 -16.10 4.52
C ASN A 175 6.51 -14.68 4.55
N ASP A 176 6.06 -13.85 3.62
CA ASP A 176 6.55 -12.47 3.46
C ASP A 176 5.69 -11.42 4.16
N THR A 177 4.66 -11.83 4.93
CA THR A 177 3.82 -10.86 5.66
C THR A 177 4.61 -10.21 6.79
N ILE A 178 4.47 -8.91 6.96
CA ILE A 178 5.17 -8.11 7.98
C ILE A 178 4.23 -7.51 9.04
N GLY A 179 2.93 -7.81 8.98
CA GLY A 179 1.93 -7.21 9.87
C GLY A 179 2.24 -7.43 11.36
N ASP A 180 2.73 -8.61 11.71
CA ASP A 180 3.09 -9.07 13.05
C ASP A 180 4.59 -8.89 13.41
N LEU A 181 5.38 -8.22 12.57
CA LEU A 181 6.81 -8.00 12.79
C LEU A 181 7.08 -6.51 13.06
N ASP A 182 8.14 -6.26 13.81
CA ASP A 182 8.62 -4.89 14.02
C ASP A 182 9.27 -4.33 12.74
N VAL A 183 8.98 -3.09 12.44
CA VAL A 183 9.63 -2.32 11.38
C VAL A 183 10.54 -1.30 12.05
N GLU A 184 11.83 -1.44 11.85
CA GLU A 184 12.83 -0.60 12.50
C GLU A 184 13.33 0.51 11.56
N VAL A 185 13.51 1.71 12.11
CA VAL A 185 14.04 2.86 11.37
C VAL A 185 15.56 2.78 11.34
N PHE A 186 16.14 2.72 10.15
CA PHE A 186 17.58 2.84 9.96
C PHE A 186 18.01 4.32 9.85
N LYS A 187 17.24 5.13 9.07
CA LYS A 187 17.50 6.55 8.87
C LYS A 187 16.22 7.31 8.56
N GLY A 188 16.06 8.51 9.11
CA GLY A 188 14.93 9.40 8.85
C GLY A 188 13.72 9.11 9.72
N ASN A 189 12.54 9.16 9.15
CA ASN A 189 11.27 9.03 9.87
C ASN A 189 10.69 7.61 9.78
N ASP A 190 9.77 7.27 10.70
CA ASP A 190 9.00 6.02 10.69
C ASP A 190 7.78 6.09 9.76
N HIS A 191 7.59 7.18 9.02
CA HIS A 191 6.43 7.44 8.17
C HIS A 191 6.76 8.44 7.07
N ILE A 192 5.84 8.58 6.14
CA ILE A 192 5.73 9.65 5.15
C ILE A 192 4.35 10.29 5.25
N PHE A 193 4.17 11.44 4.62
CA PHE A 193 2.87 12.10 4.53
C PHE A 193 2.32 12.06 3.11
N GLU A 194 1.03 11.80 2.99
CA GLU A 194 0.22 12.09 1.80
C GLU A 194 -0.60 13.34 2.05
N GLU A 195 -0.89 14.10 0.99
CA GLU A 195 -1.71 15.29 1.08
C GLU A 195 -2.87 15.27 0.07
N MET A 196 -4.06 15.70 0.52
CA MET A 196 -5.27 15.76 -0.29
C MET A 196 -6.16 16.91 0.18
N GLU A 197 -6.43 17.90 -0.68
CA GLU A 197 -7.22 19.12 -0.36
C GLU A 197 -6.78 19.83 0.93
N GLY A 198 -5.47 19.89 1.19
CA GLY A 198 -4.93 20.49 2.40
C GLY A 198 -5.09 19.63 3.67
N LEU A 199 -5.57 18.40 3.54
CA LEU A 199 -5.52 17.39 4.59
C LEU A 199 -4.24 16.58 4.45
N ARG A 200 -3.54 16.37 5.57
CA ARG A 200 -2.33 15.55 5.63
C ARG A 200 -2.63 14.22 6.30
N PHE A 201 -2.12 13.15 5.73
CA PHE A 201 -2.29 11.80 6.23
C PHE A 201 -0.93 11.17 6.51
N LYS A 202 -0.70 10.78 7.77
CA LYS A 202 0.46 10.00 8.18
C LYS A 202 0.31 8.58 7.63
N VAL A 203 1.32 8.12 6.88
CA VAL A 203 1.33 6.80 6.26
C VAL A 203 2.57 6.06 6.70
N GLY A 204 2.40 5.07 7.55
CA GLY A 204 3.46 4.16 8.00
C GLY A 204 3.74 3.03 7.01
N PRO A 205 4.77 2.21 7.29
CA PRO A 205 5.15 1.10 6.41
C PRO A 205 4.06 0.03 6.27
N LYS A 206 3.26 -0.18 7.32
CA LYS A 206 2.16 -1.14 7.36
C LYS A 206 0.80 -0.53 7.02
N SER A 207 0.67 0.81 7.04
CA SER A 207 -0.60 1.48 6.80
C SER A 207 -1.10 1.23 5.38
N PHE A 208 -2.38 0.89 5.26
CA PHE A 208 -3.05 0.88 3.98
C PHE A 208 -3.28 2.34 3.54
N TYR A 209 -2.98 2.62 2.29
CA TYR A 209 -3.33 3.84 1.58
C TYR A 209 -3.50 3.50 0.11
N GLN A 210 -4.50 4.06 -0.56
CA GLN A 210 -4.80 3.76 -1.97
C GLN A 210 -3.57 4.00 -2.84
N THR A 211 -3.19 2.98 -3.62
CA THR A 211 -1.92 2.98 -4.36
C THR A 211 -1.87 3.90 -5.57
N ASN A 212 -3.00 4.43 -6.00
CA ASN A 212 -3.12 5.51 -6.99
C ASN A 212 -3.74 6.72 -6.30
N SER A 213 -2.92 7.59 -5.71
CA SER A 213 -3.38 8.74 -4.91
C SER A 213 -4.26 9.70 -5.71
N GLU A 214 -3.93 9.96 -6.99
CA GLU A 214 -4.72 10.87 -7.85
C GLU A 214 -6.11 10.29 -8.15
N GLN A 215 -6.19 8.99 -8.46
CA GLN A 215 -7.47 8.36 -8.75
C GLN A 215 -8.29 8.13 -7.48
N ALA A 216 -7.64 7.87 -6.33
CA ALA A 216 -8.29 7.82 -5.04
C ALA A 216 -8.95 9.15 -4.69
N TYR A 217 -8.26 10.27 -4.92
CA TYR A 217 -8.85 11.59 -4.75
C TYR A 217 -10.09 11.79 -5.61
N ASN A 218 -10.04 11.39 -6.89
CA ASN A 218 -11.21 11.45 -7.77
C ASN A 218 -12.35 10.57 -7.27
N LEU A 219 -12.06 9.34 -6.80
CA LEU A 219 -13.04 8.45 -6.20
C LEU A 219 -13.70 9.09 -4.96
N TYR A 220 -12.91 9.67 -4.06
CA TYR A 220 -13.42 10.29 -2.84
C TYR A 220 -14.26 11.56 -3.14
N LYS A 221 -13.91 12.33 -4.17
CA LYS A 221 -14.77 13.43 -4.63
C LYS A 221 -16.14 12.93 -5.09
N VAL A 222 -16.17 11.86 -5.88
CA VAL A 222 -17.44 11.25 -6.33
C VAL A 222 -18.25 10.72 -5.15
N ALA A 223 -17.60 10.01 -4.21
CA ALA A 223 -18.27 9.52 -3.01
C ALA A 223 -18.86 10.67 -2.18
N ARG A 224 -18.11 11.75 -1.98
CA ARG A 224 -18.57 12.95 -1.27
C ARG A 224 -19.71 13.66 -2.01
N GLU A 225 -19.64 13.76 -3.35
CA GLU A 225 -20.73 14.32 -4.16
C GLU A 225 -22.01 13.48 -3.99
N PHE A 226 -21.91 12.15 -4.06
CA PHE A 226 -23.06 11.27 -3.91
C PHE A 226 -23.61 11.25 -2.48
N ALA A 227 -22.77 11.47 -1.48
CA ALA A 227 -23.21 11.59 -0.09
C ALA A 227 -24.09 12.81 0.15
N GLY A 228 -23.98 13.87 -0.68
CA GLY A 228 -24.86 15.04 -0.63
C GLY A 228 -24.84 15.78 0.71
N LEU A 229 -23.70 15.83 1.38
CA LEU A 229 -23.54 16.36 2.73
C LEU A 229 -23.81 17.86 2.79
N THR A 230 -24.57 18.30 3.81
CA THR A 230 -24.97 19.70 4.06
C THR A 230 -24.41 20.28 5.34
N GLY A 231 -23.71 19.46 6.15
CA GLY A 231 -23.20 19.81 7.48
C GLY A 231 -24.07 19.29 8.63
N ASN A 232 -25.20 18.66 8.34
CA ASN A 232 -26.15 18.18 9.35
C ASN A 232 -26.14 16.65 9.52
N GLU A 233 -25.53 15.93 8.61
CA GLU A 233 -25.62 14.49 8.53
C GLU A 233 -24.69 13.80 9.53
N LEU A 234 -25.16 12.69 10.06
CA LEU A 234 -24.36 11.65 10.69
C LEU A 234 -23.92 10.66 9.63
N VAL A 235 -22.61 10.55 9.43
CA VAL A 235 -22.00 9.64 8.43
C VAL A 235 -21.36 8.47 9.15
N TYR A 236 -21.61 7.26 8.66
CA TYR A 236 -20.82 6.08 9.03
C TYR A 236 -19.88 5.73 7.88
N ASP A 237 -18.57 5.69 8.18
CA ASP A 237 -17.51 5.25 7.26
C ASP A 237 -17.09 3.84 7.67
N LEU A 238 -17.57 2.85 6.93
CA LEU A 238 -17.35 1.44 7.21
C LEU A 238 -16.10 0.94 6.47
N TYR A 239 -15.25 0.19 7.17
CA TYR A 239 -13.90 -0.16 6.74
C TYR A 239 -13.01 1.09 6.55
N THR A 240 -13.07 1.98 7.55
CA THR A 240 -12.48 3.33 7.46
C THR A 240 -10.95 3.35 7.28
N GLY A 241 -10.27 2.21 7.53
CA GLY A 241 -8.81 2.10 7.46
C GLY A 241 -8.13 3.15 8.33
N THR A 242 -7.20 3.91 7.77
CA THR A 242 -6.51 5.03 8.46
C THR A 242 -7.34 6.33 8.52
N GLY A 243 -8.66 6.21 8.32
CA GLY A 243 -9.60 7.34 8.42
C GLY A 243 -9.54 8.32 7.24
N THR A 244 -9.05 7.90 6.08
CA THR A 244 -8.85 8.81 4.95
C THR A 244 -10.18 9.39 4.45
N ILE A 245 -11.19 8.55 4.19
CA ILE A 245 -12.50 8.99 3.72
C ILE A 245 -13.22 9.75 4.85
N ALA A 246 -13.20 9.22 6.07
CA ALA A 246 -13.82 9.87 7.24
C ALA A 246 -13.33 11.32 7.39
N ASN A 247 -12.01 11.55 7.36
CA ASN A 247 -11.43 12.88 7.46
C ASN A 247 -11.75 13.75 6.23
N PHE A 248 -11.79 13.16 5.04
CA PHE A 248 -12.07 13.86 3.79
C PHE A 248 -13.50 14.44 3.74
N VAL A 249 -14.47 13.76 4.37
CA VAL A 249 -15.86 14.22 4.41
C VAL A 249 -16.23 14.97 5.70
N ALA A 250 -15.42 14.90 6.74
CA ALA A 250 -15.73 15.38 8.07
C ALA A 250 -16.15 16.86 8.12
N ARG A 251 -15.47 17.72 7.33
CA ARG A 251 -15.77 19.18 7.30
C ARG A 251 -17.15 19.50 6.70
N GLN A 252 -17.78 18.54 6.04
CA GLN A 252 -19.10 18.69 5.42
C GLN A 252 -20.18 17.87 6.12
N ALA A 253 -19.85 17.21 7.22
CA ALA A 253 -20.76 16.40 8.03
C ALA A 253 -20.88 16.98 9.45
N ARG A 254 -21.99 16.74 10.13
CA ARG A 254 -22.14 17.04 11.56
C ARG A 254 -21.23 16.15 12.40
N LYS A 255 -21.14 14.87 12.05
CA LYS A 255 -20.35 13.85 12.75
C LYS A 255 -20.03 12.70 11.80
N VAL A 256 -18.84 12.16 11.93
CA VAL A 256 -18.44 10.94 11.20
C VAL A 256 -18.04 9.87 12.21
N VAL A 257 -18.55 8.67 12.04
CA VAL A 257 -18.18 7.48 12.83
C VAL A 257 -17.51 6.49 11.90
N GLY A 258 -16.22 6.24 12.12
CA GLY A 258 -15.41 5.28 11.38
C GLY A 258 -15.29 3.95 12.14
N ILE A 259 -15.46 2.84 11.45
CA ILE A 259 -15.30 1.49 12.01
C ILE A 259 -14.30 0.71 11.16
N GLU A 260 -13.33 0.07 11.82
CA GLU A 260 -12.28 -0.70 11.17
C GLU A 260 -11.91 -1.90 12.05
N TYR A 261 -11.61 -3.03 11.42
CA TYR A 261 -11.23 -4.24 12.14
C TYR A 261 -9.83 -4.16 12.77
N VAL A 262 -8.89 -3.46 12.12
CA VAL A 262 -7.47 -3.38 12.51
C VAL A 262 -7.25 -2.25 13.52
N PRO A 263 -6.90 -2.55 14.80
CA PRO A 263 -6.73 -1.52 15.84
C PRO A 263 -5.67 -0.48 15.50
N GLU A 264 -4.56 -0.89 14.90
CA GLU A 264 -3.47 0.01 14.52
C GLU A 264 -3.91 1.04 13.46
N ALA A 265 -4.79 0.65 12.54
CA ALA A 265 -5.36 1.57 11.55
C ALA A 265 -6.27 2.60 12.23
N ILE A 266 -7.00 2.22 13.27
CA ILE A 266 -7.81 3.16 14.08
C ILE A 266 -6.94 4.19 14.82
N GLU A 267 -5.79 3.76 15.36
CA GLU A 267 -4.86 4.72 15.98
C GLU A 267 -4.30 5.70 14.93
N ASP A 268 -3.94 5.22 13.74
CA ASP A 268 -3.56 6.09 12.61
C ASP A 268 -4.71 7.05 12.23
N ALA A 269 -5.96 6.59 12.21
CA ALA A 269 -7.12 7.43 11.90
C ALA A 269 -7.30 8.56 12.90
N LYS A 270 -7.14 8.30 14.21
CA LYS A 270 -7.18 9.30 15.27
C LYS A 270 -6.04 10.32 15.12
N VAL A 271 -4.82 9.85 14.84
CA VAL A 271 -3.66 10.72 14.59
C VAL A 271 -3.94 11.62 13.39
N ASN A 272 -4.49 11.07 12.29
CA ASN A 272 -4.82 11.82 11.09
C ASN A 272 -5.90 12.88 11.35
N SER A 273 -6.91 12.59 12.15
CA SER A 273 -7.91 13.60 12.55
C SER A 273 -7.30 14.72 13.37
N ALA A 274 -6.50 14.39 14.37
CA ALA A 274 -5.81 15.38 15.21
C ALA A 274 -4.85 16.26 14.40
N LEU A 275 -4.08 15.66 13.48
CA LEU A 275 -3.16 16.35 12.57
C LEU A 275 -3.88 17.41 11.71
N ASN A 276 -5.11 17.15 11.33
CA ASN A 276 -5.93 18.02 10.48
C ASN A 276 -6.88 18.95 11.26
N GLY A 277 -6.81 18.94 12.59
CA GLY A 277 -7.71 19.73 13.44
C GLY A 277 -9.19 19.35 13.27
N ILE A 278 -9.46 18.07 13.00
CA ILE A 278 -10.82 17.52 12.84
C ILE A 278 -11.23 16.92 14.18
N ASP A 279 -12.33 17.41 14.76
CA ASP A 279 -12.83 17.05 16.09
C ASP A 279 -14.20 16.36 16.07
N ASN A 280 -14.83 16.26 14.88
CA ASN A 280 -16.14 15.65 14.71
C ASN A 280 -16.10 14.20 14.18
N THR A 281 -14.95 13.53 14.28
CA THR A 281 -14.78 12.12 13.94
C THR A 281 -14.65 11.26 15.19
N LEU A 282 -15.24 10.08 15.17
CA LEU A 282 -15.04 9.02 16.18
C LEU A 282 -14.67 7.72 15.49
N PHE A 283 -13.73 6.97 16.07
CA PHE A 283 -13.22 5.75 15.48
C PHE A 283 -13.29 4.57 16.44
N TYR A 284 -13.74 3.42 15.94
CA TYR A 284 -13.96 2.18 16.69
C TYR A 284 -13.26 1.01 16.02
N ALA A 285 -12.44 0.30 16.79
CA ALA A 285 -11.76 -0.92 16.35
C ALA A 285 -12.63 -2.15 16.63
N GLY A 286 -12.89 -2.96 15.62
CA GLY A 286 -13.59 -4.24 15.78
C GLY A 286 -14.32 -4.69 14.51
N ASP A 287 -14.85 -5.91 14.58
CA ASP A 287 -15.68 -6.46 13.52
C ASP A 287 -17.01 -5.70 13.41
N MET A 288 -17.41 -5.34 12.20
CA MET A 288 -18.67 -4.62 11.95
C MET A 288 -19.87 -5.28 12.60
N LYS A 289 -19.96 -6.61 12.58
CA LYS A 289 -21.08 -7.36 13.15
C LYS A 289 -21.16 -7.25 14.67
N ASP A 290 -20.00 -7.02 15.33
CA ASP A 290 -19.90 -6.93 16.78
C ASP A 290 -20.05 -5.47 17.28
N ILE A 291 -19.66 -4.50 16.43
CA ILE A 291 -19.77 -3.05 16.74
C ILE A 291 -21.15 -2.51 16.42
N LEU A 292 -21.72 -2.79 15.21
CA LEU A 292 -22.98 -2.22 14.75
C LEU A 292 -24.20 -2.87 15.43
N THR A 293 -24.27 -2.78 16.74
CA THR A 293 -25.39 -3.27 17.56
C THR A 293 -26.50 -2.21 17.71
N ASN A 294 -27.65 -2.62 18.23
CA ASN A 294 -28.72 -1.68 18.56
C ASN A 294 -28.28 -0.66 19.60
N ASP A 295 -27.45 -1.07 20.58
CA ASP A 295 -26.94 -0.18 21.63
C ASP A 295 -25.97 0.86 21.03
N PHE A 296 -25.12 0.46 20.10
CA PHE A 296 -24.25 1.37 19.36
C PHE A 296 -25.05 2.43 18.58
N ILE A 297 -26.11 1.99 17.90
CA ILE A 297 -27.02 2.91 17.17
C ILE A 297 -27.79 3.80 18.13
N ALA A 298 -28.19 3.30 19.32
CA ALA A 298 -28.84 4.11 20.32
C ALA A 298 -27.91 5.20 20.89
N GLU A 299 -26.64 4.91 21.06
CA GLU A 299 -25.62 5.84 21.56
C GLU A 299 -25.21 6.89 20.51
N HIS A 300 -24.93 6.45 19.28
CA HIS A 300 -24.36 7.33 18.24
C HIS A 300 -25.41 7.92 17.30
N GLY A 301 -26.57 7.32 17.21
CA GLY A 301 -27.64 7.66 16.26
C GLY A 301 -27.61 6.76 15.02
N ARG A 302 -28.76 6.69 14.33
CA ARG A 302 -28.85 6.05 13.03
C ARG A 302 -28.18 6.95 11.98
N PRO A 303 -27.28 6.43 11.14
CA PRO A 303 -26.62 7.24 10.13
C PRO A 303 -27.59 7.75 9.07
N ASP A 304 -27.40 9.00 8.65
CA ASP A 304 -28.08 9.58 7.49
C ASP A 304 -27.41 9.08 6.19
N VAL A 305 -26.08 8.86 6.24
CA VAL A 305 -25.26 8.40 5.11
C VAL A 305 -24.30 7.31 5.58
N ILE A 306 -24.19 6.25 4.78
CA ILE A 306 -23.16 5.22 4.94
C ILE A 306 -22.21 5.27 3.73
N ILE A 307 -20.93 5.38 4.01
CA ILE A 307 -19.86 5.22 3.02
C ILE A 307 -19.17 3.88 3.34
N THR A 308 -18.92 3.08 2.32
CA THR A 308 -18.23 1.80 2.46
C THR A 308 -17.32 1.58 1.26
N ASP A 309 -16.09 1.07 1.48
CA ASP A 309 -15.09 0.76 0.46
C ASP A 309 -14.67 -0.74 0.54
#